data_9ef95bbde3a41057c45b713c064836e6
#
_entry.id   9ef95bbde3a41057c45b713c064836e6
#
_cell.length_a   1.000
_cell.length_b   1.000
_cell.length_c   1.000
_cell.angle_alpha   90.00
_cell.angle_beta   90.00
_cell.angle_gamma   90.00
#
_symmetry.space_group_name_H-M   'P 1'
#
loop_
_entity.id
_entity.type
_entity.pdbx_description
1 polymer ?
#
loop_
_entity_poly.entity_id
_entity_poly.type
_entity_poly.pdbx_seq_one_letter_code
_entity_poly.pdbx_strand_id
1 'polypeptide(L)'
;MINFFDKSLHYLGRNLNDTFVLNIGAMDGVMFDEMIGYTKMYNFKGLYVEPIPYLFEKLKSNIGEDNLFENSAISDYDGSIEMITIDREAIDQGLVHDCFYGMSAVYPPKNGLGSEFDKPTVDKYGSKIIVPCITFSTLLKKHNLTNIDVVKIDAEGHDYQIFKQIDLKLLRPKVIRLEWVNLSENVQNNILNTFSEHDYITEISGQDIVGVTKEFYNEILNIGKSDESIPTFVTGLWDIGRGELTENWSRNFDHYLNKFKELLNLDINLIIFGNEKLKEFVDSHRQNHNTQFILRDLDWFKNNEFYDVIQTIRKNPNWFNLSGWLKDSTQAKLEMYNPIVMSKMFLLHDAKILDKFNSTHMYWIDAGITNTVHPGYFSKDKINLKLNNLFNKFSFICFPYKAQNEIHGFEFNKINEFAESEVKLVGRGGFFGGPKSVIGDLNVTYYSLLIDT
;
A
#
# COMPACT_ATOMS: atom_id res chain seq x y z
N MET A 1 -11.88 -3.82 1.89
CA MET A 1 -11.88 -4.45 0.53
C MET A 1 -10.81 -3.73 -0.27
N ILE A 2 -9.88 -4.41 -0.93
CA ILE A 2 -9.00 -3.74 -1.89
C ILE A 2 -9.91 -3.32 -3.05
N ASN A 3 -9.95 -2.04 -3.35
CA ASN A 3 -10.77 -1.50 -4.42
C ASN A 3 -10.25 -1.91 -5.80
N PHE A 4 -11.06 -1.73 -6.84
CA PHE A 4 -10.66 -2.05 -8.21
C PHE A 4 -9.42 -1.29 -8.66
N PHE A 5 -9.26 -0.06 -8.19
CA PHE A 5 -8.14 0.80 -8.54
C PHE A 5 -6.82 0.18 -8.09
N ASP A 6 -6.68 -0.12 -6.81
CA ASP A 6 -5.47 -0.72 -6.25
C ASP A 6 -5.12 -2.06 -6.91
N LYS A 7 -6.14 -2.94 -7.07
CA LYS A 7 -5.95 -4.23 -7.76
C LYS A 7 -5.44 -4.04 -9.18
N SER A 8 -6.00 -3.07 -9.89
CA SER A 8 -5.64 -2.77 -11.27
C SER A 8 -4.22 -2.27 -11.40
N LEU A 9 -3.83 -1.30 -10.56
CA LEU A 9 -2.47 -0.74 -10.59
C LEU A 9 -1.40 -1.78 -10.23
N HIS A 10 -1.67 -2.61 -9.24
CA HIS A 10 -0.78 -3.73 -8.92
C HIS A 10 -0.69 -4.74 -10.05
N TYR A 11 -1.77 -5.02 -10.74
CA TYR A 11 -1.76 -5.92 -11.89
C TYR A 11 -0.94 -5.35 -13.04
N LEU A 12 -1.20 -4.10 -13.41
CA LEU A 12 -0.49 -3.40 -14.48
C LEU A 12 1.01 -3.36 -14.21
N GLY A 13 1.41 -2.97 -13.00
CA GLY A 13 2.81 -2.86 -12.62
C GLY A 13 3.60 -4.17 -12.61
N ARG A 14 2.92 -5.31 -12.57
CA ARG A 14 3.58 -6.64 -12.58
C ARG A 14 3.63 -7.28 -13.95
N ASN A 15 2.61 -7.04 -14.75
CA ASN A 15 2.39 -7.81 -15.97
C ASN A 15 2.67 -6.99 -17.23
N LEU A 16 2.76 -5.66 -17.12
CA LEU A 16 3.04 -4.76 -18.22
C LEU A 16 4.27 -3.89 -17.89
N ASN A 17 5.24 -3.90 -18.79
CA ASN A 17 6.48 -3.14 -18.62
C ASN A 17 6.35 -1.65 -18.97
N ASP A 18 5.30 -1.26 -19.72
CA ASP A 18 5.14 0.08 -20.29
C ASP A 18 3.77 0.70 -19.95
N THR A 19 3.32 0.57 -18.71
CA THR A 19 2.08 1.21 -18.26
C THR A 19 2.18 2.72 -18.29
N PHE A 20 1.25 3.38 -19.01
CA PHE A 20 1.17 4.83 -19.09
C PHE A 20 -0.02 5.38 -18.31
N VAL A 21 0.24 6.33 -17.44
CA VAL A 21 -0.74 6.95 -16.55
C VAL A 21 -1.00 8.39 -16.96
N LEU A 22 -2.26 8.80 -17.01
CA LEU A 22 -2.67 10.19 -17.04
C LEU A 22 -3.27 10.57 -15.67
N ASN A 23 -2.59 11.44 -14.95
CA ASN A 23 -3.02 11.93 -13.64
C ASN A 23 -3.40 13.41 -13.72
N ILE A 24 -4.69 13.72 -13.65
CA ILE A 24 -5.24 15.09 -13.73
C ILE A 24 -5.61 15.52 -12.30
N GLY A 25 -5.05 16.65 -11.86
CA GLY A 25 -5.08 17.10 -10.47
C GLY A 25 -4.00 16.39 -9.64
N ALA A 26 -2.75 16.44 -10.14
CA ALA A 26 -1.64 15.70 -9.53
C ALA A 26 -1.01 16.43 -8.34
N MET A 27 -1.48 17.62 -8.00
CA MET A 27 -0.97 18.47 -6.93
C MET A 27 0.57 18.59 -6.96
N ASP A 28 1.22 18.36 -5.81
CA ASP A 28 2.67 18.34 -5.69
C ASP A 28 3.30 16.95 -5.97
N GLY A 29 2.48 15.95 -6.29
CA GLY A 29 2.92 14.58 -6.57
C GLY A 29 3.39 13.79 -5.36
N VAL A 30 3.06 14.21 -4.14
CA VAL A 30 3.40 13.50 -2.89
C VAL A 30 2.24 13.48 -1.92
N MET A 31 1.68 14.63 -1.58
CA MET A 31 0.59 14.73 -0.62
C MET A 31 -0.75 14.37 -1.27
N PHE A 32 -1.55 13.58 -0.58
CA PHE A 32 -2.91 13.19 -0.97
C PHE A 32 -3.03 12.53 -2.36
N ASP A 33 -1.92 12.09 -2.97
CA ASP A 33 -1.91 11.40 -4.26
C ASP A 33 -1.36 9.97 -4.13
N GLU A 34 -2.26 8.99 -4.09
CA GLU A 34 -1.88 7.58 -4.04
C GLU A 34 -1.15 7.08 -5.29
N MET A 35 -1.30 7.75 -6.45
CA MET A 35 -0.63 7.36 -7.70
C MET A 35 0.89 7.41 -7.59
N ILE A 36 1.45 8.33 -6.80
CA ILE A 36 2.90 8.45 -6.61
C ILE A 36 3.51 7.16 -6.04
N GLY A 37 2.81 6.51 -5.10
CA GLY A 37 3.25 5.25 -4.52
C GLY A 37 3.41 4.16 -5.58
N TYR A 38 2.43 4.02 -6.45
CA TYR A 38 2.44 3.05 -7.55
C TYR A 38 3.46 3.41 -8.62
N THR A 39 3.54 4.69 -8.98
CA THR A 39 4.52 5.20 -9.94
C THR A 39 5.95 4.86 -9.52
N LYS A 40 6.30 5.11 -8.26
CA LYS A 40 7.62 4.78 -7.71
C LYS A 40 7.85 3.27 -7.60
N MET A 41 6.83 2.53 -7.17
CA MET A 41 6.93 1.07 -6.96
C MET A 41 7.13 0.31 -8.28
N TYR A 42 6.44 0.71 -9.35
CA TYR A 42 6.39 -0.01 -10.62
C TYR A 42 7.05 0.73 -11.78
N ASN A 43 7.64 1.90 -11.52
CA ASN A 43 8.25 2.76 -12.52
C ASN A 43 7.28 3.11 -13.68
N PHE A 44 6.01 3.40 -13.34
CA PHE A 44 5.05 3.84 -14.34
C PHE A 44 5.51 5.14 -14.98
N LYS A 45 5.28 5.25 -16.28
CA LYS A 45 5.44 6.50 -17.01
C LYS A 45 4.09 7.20 -17.13
N GLY A 46 4.11 8.52 -17.18
CA GLY A 46 2.84 9.22 -17.23
C GLY A 46 2.92 10.68 -17.64
N LEU A 47 1.74 11.25 -17.85
CA LEU A 47 1.51 12.67 -17.93
C LEU A 47 0.79 13.13 -16.66
N TYR A 48 1.39 14.09 -15.99
CA TYR A 48 0.91 14.69 -14.75
C TYR A 48 0.46 16.11 -15.00
N VAL A 49 -0.81 16.40 -14.70
CA VAL A 49 -1.47 17.68 -14.99
C VAL A 49 -1.79 18.38 -13.67
N GLU A 50 -1.28 19.60 -13.50
CA GLU A 50 -1.53 20.44 -12.34
C GLU A 50 -1.63 21.90 -12.75
N PRO A 51 -2.79 22.57 -12.58
CA PRO A 51 -2.97 23.96 -13.01
C PRO A 51 -2.28 24.97 -12.12
N ILE A 52 -2.10 24.72 -10.81
CA ILE A 52 -1.57 25.70 -9.88
C ILE A 52 -0.03 25.77 -9.97
N PRO A 53 0.55 26.91 -10.37
CA PRO A 53 1.97 26.97 -10.74
C PRO A 53 2.95 26.51 -9.64
N TYR A 54 2.70 26.87 -8.38
CA TYR A 54 3.62 26.49 -7.30
C TYR A 54 3.55 24.98 -6.96
N LEU A 55 2.38 24.34 -7.10
CA LEU A 55 2.22 22.90 -6.97
C LEU A 55 2.88 22.18 -8.15
N PHE A 56 2.69 22.73 -9.36
CA PHE A 56 3.31 22.20 -10.57
C PHE A 56 4.85 22.15 -10.50
N GLU A 57 5.48 23.19 -9.99
CA GLU A 57 6.95 23.18 -9.83
C GLU A 57 7.42 22.11 -8.82
N LYS A 58 6.67 21.88 -7.74
CA LYS A 58 6.93 20.81 -6.81
C LYS A 58 6.68 19.43 -7.43
N LEU A 59 5.59 19.29 -8.18
CA LEU A 59 5.24 18.06 -8.88
C LEU A 59 6.39 17.58 -9.78
N LYS A 60 6.97 18.47 -10.60
CA LYS A 60 8.12 18.13 -11.45
C LYS A 60 9.32 17.64 -10.64
N SER A 61 9.61 18.32 -9.54
CA SER A 61 10.71 17.96 -8.66
C SER A 61 10.50 16.59 -7.98
N ASN A 62 9.27 16.26 -7.62
CA ASN A 62 8.95 15.06 -6.86
C ASN A 62 8.78 13.81 -7.72
N ILE A 63 8.28 13.96 -8.96
CA ILE A 63 8.03 12.84 -9.89
C ILE A 63 9.28 12.50 -10.72
N GLY A 64 10.09 13.50 -11.06
CA GLY A 64 11.31 13.32 -11.85
C GLY A 64 11.12 13.49 -13.36
N GLU A 65 12.23 13.77 -14.05
CA GLU A 65 12.27 14.25 -15.44
C GLU A 65 11.84 13.21 -16.50
N ASP A 66 11.76 11.95 -16.15
CA ASP A 66 11.38 10.85 -17.07
C ASP A 66 9.88 10.82 -17.40
N ASN A 67 9.11 11.78 -16.90
CA ASN A 67 7.66 11.90 -17.08
C ASN A 67 7.28 13.17 -17.84
N LEU A 68 6.05 13.20 -18.33
CA LEU A 68 5.47 14.37 -19.00
C LEU A 68 4.69 15.23 -18.00
N PHE A 69 4.69 16.54 -18.22
CA PHE A 69 4.04 17.49 -17.33
C PHE A 69 3.24 18.52 -18.10
N GLU A 70 2.08 18.90 -17.55
CA GLU A 70 1.21 19.94 -18.11
C GLU A 70 0.75 20.90 -17.02
N ASN A 71 1.11 22.20 -17.16
CA ASN A 71 0.67 23.26 -16.25
C ASN A 71 -0.56 23.99 -16.82
N SER A 72 -1.69 23.32 -16.87
CA SER A 72 -2.97 23.89 -17.25
C SER A 72 -4.14 23.13 -16.63
N ALA A 73 -5.27 23.77 -16.45
CA ALA A 73 -6.52 23.10 -16.14
C ALA A 73 -7.05 22.38 -17.39
N ILE A 74 -7.75 21.26 -17.19
CA ILE A 74 -8.47 20.61 -18.27
C ILE A 74 -9.93 21.07 -18.23
N SER A 75 -10.41 21.68 -19.31
CA SER A 75 -11.76 22.21 -19.43
C SER A 75 -12.36 21.88 -20.80
N ASP A 76 -13.55 22.38 -21.11
CA ASP A 76 -14.25 22.16 -22.37
C ASP A 76 -13.91 23.19 -23.46
N TYR A 77 -12.91 24.03 -23.21
CA TYR A 77 -12.37 25.03 -24.16
C TYR A 77 -10.88 25.28 -23.91
N ASP A 78 -10.19 25.76 -24.93
CA ASP A 78 -8.80 26.20 -24.81
C ASP A 78 -8.76 27.72 -24.53
N GLY A 79 -7.96 28.14 -23.56
CA GLY A 79 -7.84 29.56 -23.18
C GLY A 79 -7.31 29.75 -21.77
N SER A 80 -8.03 30.48 -20.96
CA SER A 80 -7.72 30.72 -19.54
C SER A 80 -8.96 30.55 -18.69
N ILE A 81 -8.80 30.05 -17.48
CA ILE A 81 -9.89 29.82 -16.54
C ILE A 81 -9.54 30.41 -15.17
N GLU A 82 -10.54 31.01 -14.52
CA GLU A 82 -10.41 31.52 -13.16
C GLU A 82 -10.62 30.36 -12.18
N MET A 83 -9.67 30.17 -11.27
CA MET A 83 -9.74 29.18 -10.19
C MET A 83 -9.68 29.88 -8.85
N ILE A 84 -10.17 29.22 -7.81
CA ILE A 84 -9.99 29.60 -6.42
C ILE A 84 -9.11 28.57 -5.71
N THR A 85 -8.19 29.06 -4.90
CA THR A 85 -7.30 28.26 -4.06
C THR A 85 -7.21 28.91 -2.68
N ILE A 86 -6.72 28.23 -1.69
CA ILE A 86 -6.49 28.80 -0.35
C ILE A 86 -5.08 29.40 -0.29
N ASP A 87 -4.98 30.58 0.35
CA ASP A 87 -3.72 31.30 0.51
C ASP A 87 -2.65 30.42 1.16
N ARG A 88 -1.50 30.34 0.51
CA ARG A 88 -0.38 29.54 0.94
C ARG A 88 0.11 29.94 2.34
N GLU A 89 0.18 31.24 2.62
CA GLU A 89 0.60 31.72 3.94
C GLU A 89 -0.34 31.27 5.06
N ALA A 90 -1.64 31.20 4.79
CA ALA A 90 -2.61 30.71 5.77
C ALA A 90 -2.40 29.22 6.12
N ILE A 91 -2.01 28.42 5.12
CA ILE A 91 -1.69 27.00 5.28
C ILE A 91 -0.39 26.85 6.06
N ASP A 92 0.69 27.52 5.61
CA ASP A 92 2.03 27.43 6.22
C ASP A 92 2.08 27.94 7.67
N GLN A 93 1.18 28.87 8.04
CA GLN A 93 1.02 29.35 9.41
C GLN A 93 0.08 28.52 10.28
N GLY A 94 -0.50 27.45 9.72
CA GLY A 94 -1.47 26.60 10.45
C GLY A 94 -2.79 27.30 10.78
N LEU A 95 -3.17 28.35 10.02
CA LEU A 95 -4.43 29.09 10.20
C LEU A 95 -5.63 28.35 9.62
N VAL A 96 -5.37 27.37 8.74
CA VAL A 96 -6.33 26.47 8.12
C VAL A 96 -5.82 25.05 8.19
N HIS A 97 -6.71 24.09 8.09
CA HIS A 97 -6.34 22.67 8.12
C HIS A 97 -5.50 22.27 6.89
N ASP A 98 -4.55 21.34 7.06
CA ASP A 98 -3.61 20.91 6.01
C ASP A 98 -4.30 20.34 4.76
N CYS A 99 -5.53 19.83 4.88
CA CYS A 99 -6.30 19.34 3.73
C CYS A 99 -6.52 20.40 2.64
N PHE A 100 -6.52 21.69 3.00
CA PHE A 100 -6.64 22.78 2.01
C PHE A 100 -5.38 22.98 1.14
N TYR A 101 -4.29 22.32 1.46
CA TYR A 101 -3.02 22.47 0.72
C TYR A 101 -3.15 22.20 -0.78
N GLY A 102 -3.95 21.20 -1.16
CA GLY A 102 -4.15 20.81 -2.56
C GLY A 102 -5.49 21.20 -3.13
N MET A 103 -6.40 21.69 -2.30
CA MET A 103 -7.75 22.04 -2.76
C MET A 103 -7.71 23.30 -3.62
N SER A 104 -8.07 23.14 -4.89
CA SER A 104 -8.28 24.24 -5.82
C SER A 104 -9.41 23.90 -6.78
N ALA A 105 -10.32 24.82 -7.03
CA ALA A 105 -11.51 24.57 -7.83
C ALA A 105 -11.73 25.66 -8.88
N VAL A 106 -12.42 25.31 -9.97
CA VAL A 106 -12.88 26.28 -10.96
C VAL A 106 -13.87 27.25 -10.32
N TYR A 107 -13.68 28.53 -10.53
CA TYR A 107 -14.55 29.58 -9.95
C TYR A 107 -15.81 29.82 -10.80
N PRO A 108 -17.00 29.97 -10.20
CA PRO A 108 -17.31 29.77 -8.78
C PRO A 108 -17.27 28.28 -8.38
N PRO A 109 -16.70 27.95 -7.21
CA PRO A 109 -16.63 26.56 -6.79
C PRO A 109 -18.03 26.01 -6.52
N LYS A 110 -18.28 24.78 -6.96
CA LYS A 110 -19.60 24.14 -6.80
C LYS A 110 -19.63 23.10 -5.70
N ASN A 111 -18.53 22.41 -5.53
CA ASN A 111 -18.34 21.30 -4.55
C ASN A 111 -17.01 21.53 -3.85
N GLY A 112 -16.64 20.70 -2.87
CA GLY A 112 -15.42 20.92 -2.12
C GLY A 112 -15.37 22.36 -1.57
N LEU A 113 -14.48 23.21 -2.10
CA LEU A 113 -14.37 24.63 -1.70
C LEU A 113 -15.66 25.44 -1.84
N GLY A 114 -16.66 24.96 -2.56
CA GLY A 114 -18.00 25.57 -2.67
C GLY A 114 -18.99 25.07 -1.61
N SER A 115 -18.61 24.14 -0.74
CA SER A 115 -19.46 23.61 0.31
C SER A 115 -19.80 24.66 1.37
N GLU A 116 -20.93 24.53 2.04
CA GLU A 116 -21.28 25.42 3.17
C GLU A 116 -20.28 25.28 4.34
N PHE A 117 -19.65 24.11 4.46
CA PHE A 117 -18.66 23.83 5.48
C PHE A 117 -17.36 24.60 5.23
N ASP A 118 -16.87 24.63 4.00
CA ASP A 118 -15.58 25.24 3.64
C ASP A 118 -15.71 26.74 3.34
N LYS A 119 -16.91 27.21 3.07
CA LYS A 119 -17.19 28.60 2.73
C LYS A 119 -16.57 29.64 3.67
N PRO A 120 -16.62 29.51 5.01
CA PRO A 120 -15.98 30.48 5.91
C PRO A 120 -14.46 30.56 5.72
N THR A 121 -13.81 29.45 5.40
CA THR A 121 -12.38 29.39 5.12
C THR A 121 -12.08 30.04 3.75
N VAL A 122 -12.88 29.73 2.76
CA VAL A 122 -12.76 30.29 1.39
C VAL A 122 -13.01 31.80 1.40
N ASP A 123 -14.03 32.28 2.11
CA ASP A 123 -14.35 33.72 2.23
C ASP A 123 -13.21 34.51 2.92
N LYS A 124 -12.45 33.87 3.81
CA LYS A 124 -11.38 34.54 4.57
C LYS A 124 -10.01 34.39 3.95
N TYR A 125 -9.71 33.22 3.39
CA TYR A 125 -8.37 32.84 2.93
C TYR A 125 -8.33 32.43 1.45
N GLY A 126 -9.45 32.53 0.73
CA GLY A 126 -9.53 32.17 -0.68
C GLY A 126 -8.89 33.24 -1.56
N SER A 127 -8.05 32.81 -2.47
CA SER A 127 -7.43 33.65 -3.49
C SER A 127 -7.81 33.17 -4.89
N LYS A 128 -8.14 34.11 -5.77
CA LYS A 128 -8.43 33.82 -7.18
C LYS A 128 -7.17 33.87 -8.01
N ILE A 129 -7.02 32.88 -8.88
CA ILE A 129 -5.92 32.79 -9.83
C ILE A 129 -6.44 32.49 -11.23
N ILE A 130 -5.87 33.11 -12.23
CA ILE A 130 -6.14 32.81 -13.64
C ILE A 130 -5.04 31.87 -14.13
N VAL A 131 -5.43 30.71 -14.63
CA VAL A 131 -4.51 29.69 -15.15
C VAL A 131 -4.85 29.36 -16.61
N PRO A 132 -3.88 28.88 -17.41
CA PRO A 132 -4.19 28.32 -18.73
C PRO A 132 -5.16 27.15 -18.59
N CYS A 133 -6.06 27.00 -19.55
CA CYS A 133 -6.87 25.78 -19.66
C CYS A 133 -6.87 25.27 -21.11
N ILE A 134 -6.94 23.96 -21.24
CA ILE A 134 -6.99 23.26 -22.52
C ILE A 134 -8.03 22.16 -22.50
N THR A 135 -8.53 21.80 -23.67
CA THR A 135 -9.41 20.64 -23.80
C THR A 135 -8.63 19.33 -23.68
N PHE A 136 -9.34 18.26 -23.33
CA PHE A 136 -8.74 16.93 -23.29
C PHE A 136 -8.13 16.52 -24.65
N SER A 137 -8.79 16.89 -25.76
CA SER A 137 -8.26 16.63 -27.10
C SER A 137 -6.98 17.43 -27.40
N THR A 138 -6.88 18.66 -26.92
CA THR A 138 -5.67 19.48 -27.04
C THR A 138 -4.54 18.90 -26.20
N LEU A 139 -4.82 18.42 -24.98
CA LEU A 139 -3.86 17.72 -24.14
C LEU A 139 -3.26 16.52 -24.87
N LEU A 140 -4.09 15.64 -25.42
CA LEU A 140 -3.62 14.45 -26.14
C LEU A 140 -2.74 14.81 -27.35
N LYS A 141 -3.15 15.80 -28.13
CA LYS A 141 -2.38 16.29 -29.31
C LYS A 141 -1.04 16.91 -28.90
N LYS A 142 -1.05 17.75 -27.87
CA LYS A 142 0.16 18.46 -27.38
C LYS A 142 1.24 17.48 -26.95
N HIS A 143 0.87 16.39 -26.31
CA HIS A 143 1.78 15.38 -25.79
C HIS A 143 1.88 14.12 -26.67
N ASN A 144 1.26 14.12 -27.85
CA ASN A 144 1.26 12.98 -28.80
C ASN A 144 0.76 11.67 -28.17
N LEU A 145 -0.26 11.73 -27.30
CA LEU A 145 -0.77 10.57 -26.59
C LEU A 145 -1.84 9.86 -27.42
N THR A 146 -1.61 8.59 -27.71
CA THR A 146 -2.54 7.71 -28.43
C THR A 146 -2.97 6.49 -27.60
N ASN A 147 -2.25 6.21 -26.52
CA ASN A 147 -2.53 5.12 -25.61
C ASN A 147 -2.33 5.56 -24.17
N ILE A 148 -3.32 5.29 -23.32
CA ILE A 148 -3.29 5.56 -21.87
C ILE A 148 -3.91 4.35 -21.18
N ASP A 149 -3.20 3.75 -20.25
CA ASP A 149 -3.71 2.59 -19.52
C ASP A 149 -4.58 3.00 -18.33
N VAL A 150 -4.19 4.05 -17.64
CA VAL A 150 -4.86 4.54 -16.44
C VAL A 150 -5.14 6.03 -16.54
N VAL A 151 -6.37 6.44 -16.27
CA VAL A 151 -6.75 7.84 -16.11
C VAL A 151 -7.24 8.06 -14.68
N LYS A 152 -6.59 8.95 -13.93
CA LYS A 152 -7.08 9.48 -12.65
C LYS A 152 -7.49 10.94 -12.87
N ILE A 153 -8.69 11.28 -12.43
CA ILE A 153 -9.22 12.63 -12.45
C ILE A 153 -9.58 13.01 -11.01
N ASP A 154 -9.05 14.13 -10.56
CA ASP A 154 -9.27 14.70 -9.24
C ASP A 154 -9.22 16.23 -9.41
N ALA A 155 -10.34 16.81 -9.82
CA ALA A 155 -10.44 18.20 -10.27
C ALA A 155 -11.45 19.03 -9.46
N GLU A 156 -11.70 18.61 -8.21
CA GLU A 156 -12.47 19.36 -7.20
C GLU A 156 -13.81 19.90 -7.75
N GLY A 157 -14.61 18.95 -8.30
CA GLY A 157 -15.94 19.23 -8.85
C GLY A 157 -15.99 19.57 -10.34
N HIS A 158 -14.86 19.56 -11.04
CA HIS A 158 -14.77 19.68 -12.50
C HIS A 158 -14.62 18.33 -13.21
N ASP A 159 -14.59 17.24 -12.47
CA ASP A 159 -14.31 15.86 -12.87
C ASP A 159 -15.17 15.40 -14.03
N TYR A 160 -16.48 15.60 -13.94
CA TYR A 160 -17.40 15.22 -15.01
C TYR A 160 -17.18 16.00 -16.31
N GLN A 161 -16.78 17.29 -16.21
CA GLN A 161 -16.49 18.10 -17.41
C GLN A 161 -15.28 17.56 -18.17
N ILE A 162 -14.35 16.95 -17.45
CA ILE A 162 -13.17 16.29 -18.02
C ILE A 162 -13.57 14.91 -18.56
N PHE A 163 -14.22 14.09 -17.73
CA PHE A 163 -14.61 12.71 -18.05
C PHE A 163 -15.42 12.61 -19.34
N LYS A 164 -16.42 13.49 -19.54
CA LYS A 164 -17.28 13.48 -20.74
C LYS A 164 -16.54 13.76 -22.06
N GLN A 165 -15.30 14.26 -22.01
CA GLN A 165 -14.48 14.53 -23.19
C GLN A 165 -13.64 13.31 -23.61
N ILE A 166 -13.57 12.28 -22.77
CA ILE A 166 -12.80 11.07 -23.06
C ILE A 166 -13.57 10.20 -24.05
N ASP A 167 -13.03 10.03 -25.25
CA ASP A 167 -13.58 9.06 -26.20
C ASP A 167 -13.19 7.63 -25.77
N LEU A 168 -14.11 6.98 -25.04
CA LEU A 168 -13.90 5.64 -24.50
C LEU A 168 -13.87 4.55 -25.58
N LYS A 169 -14.30 4.84 -26.82
CA LYS A 169 -14.17 3.90 -27.96
C LYS A 169 -12.78 3.95 -28.56
N LEU A 170 -12.22 5.16 -28.63
CA LEU A 170 -10.91 5.37 -29.26
C LEU A 170 -9.76 5.14 -28.30
N LEU A 171 -9.80 5.77 -27.12
CA LEU A 171 -8.70 5.73 -26.16
C LEU A 171 -8.74 4.48 -25.26
N ARG A 172 -9.95 4.07 -24.86
CA ARG A 172 -10.25 2.88 -24.05
C ARG A 172 -9.25 2.60 -22.92
N PRO A 173 -9.04 3.53 -21.96
CA PRO A 173 -8.18 3.28 -20.82
C PRO A 173 -8.63 2.03 -20.06
N LYS A 174 -7.69 1.21 -19.61
CA LYS A 174 -8.03 0.01 -18.82
C LYS A 174 -8.70 0.34 -17.50
N VAL A 175 -8.28 1.46 -16.90
CA VAL A 175 -8.78 1.94 -15.60
C VAL A 175 -9.04 3.44 -15.67
N ILE A 176 -10.19 3.86 -15.16
CA ILE A 176 -10.54 5.28 -14.98
C ILE A 176 -11.02 5.45 -13.55
N ARG A 177 -10.49 6.42 -12.83
CA ARG A 177 -10.96 6.85 -11.51
C ARG A 177 -11.26 8.32 -11.52
N LEU A 178 -12.39 8.72 -10.92
CA LEU A 178 -12.76 10.11 -10.73
C LEU A 178 -13.59 10.30 -9.46
N GLU A 179 -13.59 11.53 -8.93
CA GLU A 179 -14.38 11.89 -7.77
C GLU A 179 -15.89 11.71 -8.05
N TRP A 180 -16.60 11.13 -7.08
CA TRP A 180 -18.00 10.72 -7.24
C TRP A 180 -18.96 11.44 -6.28
N VAL A 181 -18.56 11.54 -5.01
CA VAL A 181 -19.45 11.89 -3.91
C VAL A 181 -20.06 13.27 -4.04
N ASN A 182 -19.32 14.20 -4.63
CA ASN A 182 -19.73 15.61 -4.78
C ASN A 182 -20.53 15.89 -6.06
N LEU A 183 -20.86 14.86 -6.86
CA LEU A 183 -21.60 15.00 -8.09
C LEU A 183 -23.12 14.84 -7.84
N SER A 184 -23.93 15.59 -8.59
CA SER A 184 -25.38 15.41 -8.54
C SER A 184 -25.79 14.03 -9.04
N GLU A 185 -26.91 13.49 -8.54
CA GLU A 185 -27.44 12.16 -8.91
C GLU A 185 -27.59 12.00 -10.43
N ASN A 186 -28.01 13.03 -11.13
CA ASN A 186 -28.12 13.01 -12.59
C ASN A 186 -26.77 12.82 -13.27
N VAL A 187 -25.73 13.49 -12.77
CA VAL A 187 -24.35 13.36 -13.27
C VAL A 187 -23.79 11.98 -12.94
N GLN A 188 -24.04 11.49 -11.74
CA GLN A 188 -23.66 10.14 -11.31
C GLN A 188 -24.26 9.07 -12.23
N ASN A 189 -25.55 9.19 -12.54
CA ASN A 189 -26.24 8.28 -13.47
C ASN A 189 -25.66 8.36 -14.89
N ASN A 190 -25.30 9.55 -15.36
CA ASN A 190 -24.65 9.70 -16.67
C ASN A 190 -23.28 9.00 -16.72
N ILE A 191 -22.48 9.08 -15.66
CA ILE A 191 -21.19 8.38 -15.57
C ILE A 191 -21.39 6.86 -15.60
N LEU A 192 -22.34 6.35 -14.80
CA LEU A 192 -22.65 4.91 -14.77
C LEU A 192 -23.11 4.40 -16.14
N ASN A 193 -24.00 5.14 -16.79
CA ASN A 193 -24.49 4.79 -18.12
C ASN A 193 -23.34 4.81 -19.14
N THR A 194 -22.50 5.83 -19.12
CA THR A 194 -21.33 5.93 -20.02
C THR A 194 -20.39 4.74 -19.83
N PHE A 195 -20.08 4.38 -18.59
CA PHE A 195 -19.26 3.20 -18.32
C PHE A 195 -19.91 1.90 -18.79
N SER A 196 -21.21 1.73 -18.53
CA SER A 196 -21.97 0.54 -18.96
C SER A 196 -22.04 0.42 -20.49
N GLU A 197 -22.28 1.51 -21.22
CA GLU A 197 -22.34 1.54 -22.67
C GLU A 197 -21.01 1.21 -23.36
N HIS A 198 -19.89 1.34 -22.62
CA HIS A 198 -18.55 1.08 -23.12
C HIS A 198 -17.89 -0.17 -22.49
N ASP A 199 -18.69 -1.07 -21.91
CA ASP A 199 -18.25 -2.32 -21.28
C ASP A 199 -17.21 -2.10 -20.15
N TYR A 200 -17.42 -1.10 -19.30
CA TYR A 200 -16.69 -0.95 -18.05
C TYR A 200 -17.50 -1.53 -16.90
N ILE A 201 -16.80 -2.23 -15.98
CA ILE A 201 -17.32 -2.66 -14.68
C ILE A 201 -16.93 -1.61 -13.67
N THR A 202 -17.88 -1.18 -12.83
CA THR A 202 -17.69 -0.07 -11.90
C THR A 202 -17.71 -0.52 -10.44
N GLU A 203 -16.92 0.16 -9.61
CA GLU A 203 -16.93 0.07 -8.15
C GLU A 203 -16.91 1.48 -7.56
N ILE A 204 -17.77 1.76 -6.58
CA ILE A 204 -17.71 2.98 -5.79
C ILE A 204 -16.86 2.67 -4.56
N SER A 205 -15.78 3.43 -4.35
CA SER A 205 -14.83 3.24 -3.28
C SER A 205 -14.54 4.58 -2.59
N GLY A 206 -15.05 4.74 -1.37
CA GLY A 206 -14.93 6.01 -0.65
C GLY A 206 -15.64 7.15 -1.39
N GLN A 207 -14.89 8.17 -1.75
CA GLN A 207 -15.39 9.36 -2.47
C GLN A 207 -15.40 9.22 -4.00
N ASP A 208 -14.85 8.12 -4.53
CA ASP A 208 -14.57 7.94 -5.95
C ASP A 208 -15.40 6.83 -6.58
N ILE A 209 -15.53 6.91 -7.90
CA ILE A 209 -15.94 5.80 -8.75
C ILE A 209 -14.74 5.34 -9.59
N VAL A 210 -14.60 4.02 -9.70
CA VAL A 210 -13.59 3.37 -10.54
C VAL A 210 -14.30 2.56 -11.62
N GLY A 211 -13.97 2.83 -12.88
CA GLY A 211 -14.38 2.02 -14.02
C GLY A 211 -13.19 1.21 -14.53
N VAL A 212 -13.39 -0.09 -14.74
CA VAL A 212 -12.39 -1.00 -15.29
C VAL A 212 -12.98 -1.70 -16.52
N THR A 213 -12.25 -1.74 -17.65
CA THR A 213 -12.77 -2.44 -18.83
C THR A 213 -13.06 -3.90 -18.52
N LYS A 214 -14.14 -4.44 -19.05
CA LYS A 214 -14.58 -5.82 -18.78
C LYS A 214 -13.50 -6.85 -19.14
N GLU A 215 -12.75 -6.62 -20.22
CA GLU A 215 -11.64 -7.47 -20.63
C GLU A 215 -10.56 -7.49 -19.56
N PHE A 216 -10.11 -6.30 -19.14
CA PHE A 216 -9.06 -6.16 -18.14
C PHE A 216 -9.51 -6.67 -16.76
N TYR A 217 -10.78 -6.44 -16.39
CA TYR A 217 -11.37 -7.03 -15.19
C TYR A 217 -11.31 -8.56 -15.20
N ASN A 218 -11.65 -9.18 -16.35
CA ASN A 218 -11.54 -10.62 -16.51
C ASN A 218 -10.08 -11.11 -16.46
N GLU A 219 -9.13 -10.35 -16.98
CA GLU A 219 -7.70 -10.65 -16.83
C GLU A 219 -7.30 -10.66 -15.34
N ILE A 220 -7.69 -9.63 -14.59
CA ILE A 220 -7.44 -9.55 -13.15
C ILE A 220 -8.09 -10.73 -12.40
N LEU A 221 -9.32 -11.12 -12.77
CA LEU A 221 -10.01 -12.25 -12.16
C LEU A 221 -9.44 -13.62 -12.56
N ASN A 222 -8.88 -13.74 -13.76
CA ASN A 222 -8.35 -15.01 -14.27
C ASN A 222 -6.92 -15.30 -13.78
N ILE A 223 -6.28 -14.36 -13.07
CA ILE A 223 -5.03 -14.65 -12.38
C ILE A 223 -5.32 -15.54 -11.19
N GLY A 224 -4.91 -16.79 -11.34
CA GLY A 224 -4.92 -17.77 -10.28
C GLY A 224 -6.28 -18.42 -10.05
N LYS A 225 -6.85 -19.05 -11.07
CA LYS A 225 -7.67 -20.26 -10.84
C LYS A 225 -6.75 -21.40 -10.37
N SER A 226 -5.95 -21.16 -9.34
CA SER A 226 -5.42 -22.19 -8.48
C SER A 226 -6.54 -22.57 -7.49
N ASP A 227 -6.54 -23.78 -7.08
CA ASP A 227 -7.48 -24.36 -6.13
C ASP A 227 -7.77 -23.38 -4.98
N GLU A 228 -8.90 -22.63 -5.01
CA GLU A 228 -9.29 -21.56 -4.06
C GLU A 228 -9.32 -22.03 -2.60
N SER A 229 -9.22 -23.35 -2.41
CA SER A 229 -9.19 -24.01 -1.12
C SER A 229 -7.82 -23.98 -0.43
N ILE A 230 -6.72 -23.66 -1.14
CA ILE A 230 -5.36 -23.71 -0.58
C ILE A 230 -4.95 -22.32 -0.07
N PRO A 231 -4.67 -22.17 1.23
CA PRO A 231 -4.15 -20.91 1.77
C PRO A 231 -2.75 -20.61 1.23
N THR A 232 -2.41 -19.33 1.17
CA THR A 232 -1.05 -18.87 0.87
C THR A 232 -0.29 -18.59 2.16
N PHE A 233 0.92 -19.13 2.26
CA PHE A 233 1.84 -18.80 3.34
C PHE A 233 2.81 -17.71 2.89
N VAL A 234 3.15 -16.84 3.82
CA VAL A 234 4.05 -15.70 3.59
C VAL A 234 5.22 -15.82 4.55
N THR A 235 6.42 -15.67 4.04
CA THR A 235 7.64 -15.74 4.82
C THR A 235 8.71 -14.80 4.30
N GLY A 236 9.78 -14.63 5.07
CA GLY A 236 10.96 -13.90 4.63
C GLY A 236 12.18 -14.28 5.44
N LEU A 237 13.36 -14.15 4.84
CA LEU A 237 14.61 -14.48 5.48
C LEU A 237 15.74 -13.55 5.02
N TRP A 238 16.47 -13.00 6.00
CA TRP A 238 17.62 -12.10 5.77
C TRP A 238 18.75 -12.46 6.72
N ASP A 239 19.96 -12.42 6.21
CA ASP A 239 21.14 -12.48 7.07
C ASP A 239 21.37 -11.11 7.72
N ILE A 240 21.27 -11.08 9.03
CA ILE A 240 21.42 -9.86 9.85
C ILE A 240 22.61 -9.93 10.81
N GLY A 241 23.56 -10.84 10.54
CA GLY A 241 24.77 -10.99 11.35
C GLY A 241 24.57 -11.73 12.67
N ARG A 242 23.51 -12.55 12.82
CA ARG A 242 23.23 -13.25 14.07
C ARG A 242 24.31 -14.25 14.46
N GLY A 243 25.10 -14.75 13.50
CA GLY A 243 26.22 -15.64 13.73
C GLY A 243 27.37 -14.99 14.50
N GLU A 244 27.44 -13.67 14.54
CA GLU A 244 28.49 -12.88 15.21
C GLU A 244 28.20 -12.61 16.69
N LEU A 245 27.03 -13.02 17.18
CA LEU A 245 26.66 -12.83 18.59
C LEU A 245 27.36 -13.83 19.50
N THR A 246 27.27 -13.61 20.83
CA THR A 246 27.75 -14.53 21.85
C THR A 246 27.04 -15.89 21.76
N GLU A 247 27.65 -16.95 22.27
CA GLU A 247 27.29 -18.36 22.13
C GLU A 247 25.79 -18.64 22.38
N ASN A 248 25.19 -18.02 23.41
CA ASN A 248 23.78 -18.22 23.76
C ASN A 248 22.80 -17.61 22.72
N TRP A 249 23.24 -16.63 21.94
CA TRP A 249 22.43 -15.88 20.98
C TRP A 249 22.83 -16.14 19.52
N SER A 250 24.02 -16.68 19.33
CA SER A 250 24.58 -16.94 18.01
C SER A 250 23.80 -18.02 17.28
N ARG A 251 23.47 -17.76 16.03
CA ARG A 251 23.03 -18.76 15.05
C ARG A 251 23.49 -18.29 13.68
N ASN A 252 24.32 -19.05 13.03
CA ASN A 252 24.78 -18.71 11.68
C ASN A 252 23.64 -18.78 10.67
N PHE A 253 23.81 -18.13 9.55
CA PHE A 253 22.79 -18.05 8.52
C PHE A 253 22.51 -19.41 7.88
N ASP A 254 23.50 -20.28 7.73
CA ASP A 254 23.35 -21.64 7.20
C ASP A 254 22.39 -22.49 8.05
N HIS A 255 22.36 -22.29 9.36
CA HIS A 255 21.37 -22.95 10.21
C HIS A 255 19.94 -22.56 9.79
N TYR A 256 19.71 -21.28 9.51
CA TYR A 256 18.40 -20.81 9.04
C TYR A 256 18.08 -21.31 7.64
N LEU A 257 19.04 -21.33 6.72
CA LEU A 257 18.85 -21.85 5.37
C LEU A 257 18.51 -23.35 5.40
N ASN A 258 19.15 -24.14 6.25
CA ASN A 258 18.86 -25.56 6.42
C ASN A 258 17.42 -25.79 6.94
N LYS A 259 16.95 -24.97 7.88
CA LYS A 259 15.57 -25.06 8.37
C LYS A 259 14.58 -24.53 7.35
N PHE A 260 14.94 -23.48 6.62
CA PHE A 260 14.12 -22.94 5.56
C PHE A 260 13.95 -23.95 4.41
N LYS A 261 14.95 -24.74 4.10
CA LYS A 261 14.86 -25.82 3.11
C LYS A 261 13.76 -26.83 3.46
N GLU A 262 13.54 -27.14 4.73
CA GLU A 262 12.45 -28.01 5.18
C GLU A 262 11.07 -27.38 4.83
N LEU A 263 10.92 -26.05 4.99
CA LEU A 263 9.72 -25.33 4.60
C LEU A 263 9.55 -25.27 3.07
N LEU A 264 10.63 -25.08 2.33
CA LEU A 264 10.62 -25.02 0.87
C LEU A 264 10.19 -26.35 0.21
N ASN A 265 10.38 -27.47 0.89
CA ASN A 265 9.99 -28.80 0.41
C ASN A 265 8.48 -29.09 0.56
N LEU A 266 7.71 -28.20 1.19
CA LEU A 266 6.29 -28.41 1.39
C LEU A 266 5.49 -28.07 0.14
N ASP A 267 4.47 -28.85 -0.20
CA ASP A 267 3.54 -28.56 -1.30
C ASP A 267 2.43 -27.58 -0.85
N ILE A 268 2.80 -26.32 -0.71
CA ILE A 268 1.94 -25.19 -0.28
C ILE A 268 2.20 -23.99 -1.15
N ASN A 269 1.23 -23.09 -1.31
CA ASN A 269 1.48 -21.78 -1.91
C ASN A 269 2.34 -20.93 -0.98
N LEU A 270 3.47 -20.44 -1.47
CA LEU A 270 4.44 -19.72 -0.66
C LEU A 270 4.87 -18.40 -1.33
N ILE A 271 4.65 -17.29 -0.64
CA ILE A 271 5.21 -15.97 -0.99
C ILE A 271 6.42 -15.74 -0.10
N ILE A 272 7.56 -15.46 -0.72
CA ILE A 272 8.85 -15.35 -0.03
C ILE A 272 9.43 -13.96 -0.28
N PHE A 273 9.74 -13.25 0.80
CA PHE A 273 10.49 -12.00 0.75
C PHE A 273 11.96 -12.24 1.06
N GLY A 274 12.84 -11.58 0.33
CA GLY A 274 14.29 -11.68 0.55
C GLY A 274 15.11 -10.97 -0.50
N ASN A 275 16.43 -11.07 -0.38
CA ASN A 275 17.38 -10.51 -1.36
C ASN A 275 17.70 -11.51 -2.50
N GLU A 276 18.52 -11.10 -3.47
CA GLU A 276 18.91 -11.92 -4.63
C GLU A 276 19.57 -13.25 -4.22
N LYS A 277 20.44 -13.24 -3.21
CA LYS A 277 21.10 -14.47 -2.73
C LYS A 277 20.10 -15.49 -2.19
N LEU A 278 19.08 -15.02 -1.47
CA LEU A 278 18.01 -15.90 -1.00
C LEU A 278 17.17 -16.40 -2.17
N LYS A 279 16.95 -15.56 -3.19
CA LYS A 279 16.23 -15.96 -4.40
C LYS A 279 16.92 -17.12 -5.10
N GLU A 280 18.23 -17.04 -5.34
CA GLU A 280 19.03 -18.12 -5.92
C GLU A 280 18.90 -19.42 -5.11
N PHE A 281 18.95 -19.31 -3.78
CA PHE A 281 18.75 -20.46 -2.90
C PHE A 281 17.35 -21.08 -3.05
N VAL A 282 16.31 -20.26 -3.09
CA VAL A 282 14.92 -20.71 -3.28
C VAL A 282 14.74 -21.38 -4.63
N ASP A 283 15.22 -20.77 -5.71
CA ASP A 283 15.10 -21.29 -7.07
C ASP A 283 15.80 -22.65 -7.24
N SER A 284 16.86 -22.90 -6.46
CA SER A 284 17.57 -24.19 -6.47
C SER A 284 16.86 -25.30 -5.66
N HIS A 285 15.87 -24.96 -4.83
CA HIS A 285 15.23 -25.92 -3.90
C HIS A 285 13.71 -26.06 -4.12
N ARG A 286 13.09 -25.20 -4.92
CA ARG A 286 11.64 -25.16 -5.02
C ARG A 286 11.16 -24.85 -6.45
N GLN A 287 10.08 -25.52 -6.85
CA GLN A 287 9.47 -25.29 -8.17
C GLN A 287 8.63 -24.01 -8.20
N ASN A 288 8.51 -23.38 -9.39
CA ASN A 288 7.91 -22.07 -9.55
C ASN A 288 6.38 -21.99 -9.51
N HIS A 289 5.66 -23.12 -9.70
CA HIS A 289 4.20 -23.08 -9.85
C HIS A 289 3.46 -22.66 -8.57
N ASN A 290 3.98 -23.02 -7.39
CA ASN A 290 3.43 -22.68 -6.08
C ASN A 290 4.36 -21.76 -5.26
N THR A 291 5.24 -21.03 -5.94
CA THR A 291 6.21 -20.10 -5.32
C THR A 291 6.11 -18.73 -5.98
N GLN A 292 6.08 -17.71 -5.17
CA GLN A 292 6.26 -16.31 -5.58
C GLN A 292 7.38 -15.71 -4.75
N PHE A 293 8.42 -15.21 -5.40
CA PHE A 293 9.51 -14.50 -4.74
C PHE A 293 9.35 -13.00 -4.96
N ILE A 294 9.48 -12.22 -3.89
CA ILE A 294 9.40 -10.76 -3.92
C ILE A 294 10.72 -10.21 -3.37
N LEU A 295 11.44 -9.49 -4.21
CA LEU A 295 12.69 -8.87 -3.79
C LEU A 295 12.43 -7.78 -2.76
N ARG A 296 13.07 -7.92 -1.61
CA ARG A 296 13.16 -6.93 -0.53
C ARG A 296 14.53 -7.10 0.12
N ASP A 297 15.42 -6.15 -0.04
CA ASP A 297 16.70 -6.10 0.64
C ASP A 297 16.59 -5.45 2.02
N LEU A 298 17.71 -5.33 2.72
CA LEU A 298 17.73 -4.68 4.02
C LEU A 298 17.48 -3.17 3.95
N ASP A 299 17.75 -2.54 2.81
CA ASP A 299 17.54 -1.11 2.64
C ASP A 299 16.04 -0.78 2.56
N TRP A 300 15.19 -1.70 2.10
CA TRP A 300 13.74 -1.53 2.18
C TRP A 300 13.27 -1.29 3.62
N PHE A 301 13.84 -1.99 4.60
CA PHE A 301 13.49 -1.81 6.02
C PHE A 301 14.07 -0.50 6.59
N LYS A 302 15.24 -0.08 6.13
CA LYS A 302 15.86 1.19 6.56
C LYS A 302 15.10 2.41 6.06
N ASN A 303 14.43 2.29 4.91
CA ASN A 303 13.61 3.34 4.34
C ASN A 303 12.17 3.37 4.92
N ASN A 304 11.86 2.49 5.87
CA ASN A 304 10.58 2.52 6.59
C ASN A 304 10.61 3.66 7.63
N GLU A 305 9.53 4.41 7.73
CA GLU A 305 9.37 5.56 8.64
C GLU A 305 9.63 5.24 10.12
N PHE A 306 9.40 4.00 10.55
CA PHE A 306 9.67 3.56 11.93
C PHE A 306 11.13 3.19 12.20
N TYR A 307 11.98 3.10 11.18
CA TYR A 307 13.35 2.64 11.35
C TYR A 307 14.15 3.50 12.31
N ASP A 308 14.17 4.81 12.11
CA ASP A 308 14.95 5.74 12.94
C ASP A 308 14.44 5.77 14.39
N VAL A 309 13.13 5.70 14.59
CA VAL A 309 12.52 5.60 15.93
C VAL A 309 12.95 4.31 16.62
N ILE A 310 12.88 3.18 15.92
CA ILE A 310 13.33 1.87 16.44
C ILE A 310 14.81 1.95 16.85
N GLN A 311 15.68 2.54 16.02
CA GLN A 311 17.11 2.67 16.34
C GLN A 311 17.35 3.61 17.53
N THR A 312 16.58 4.68 17.65
CA THR A 312 16.66 5.61 18.78
C THR A 312 16.26 4.90 20.08
N ILE A 313 15.15 4.17 20.08
CA ILE A 313 14.72 3.38 21.24
C ILE A 313 15.78 2.32 21.61
N ARG A 314 16.25 1.55 20.62
CA ARG A 314 17.26 0.49 20.83
C ARG A 314 18.56 1.02 21.43
N LYS A 315 18.99 2.22 21.10
CA LYS A 315 20.21 2.88 21.59
C LYS A 315 20.01 3.62 22.92
N ASN A 316 18.78 3.79 23.37
CA ASN A 316 18.48 4.48 24.63
C ASN A 316 18.99 3.66 25.82
N PRO A 317 19.88 4.20 26.67
CA PRO A 317 20.40 3.50 27.84
C PRO A 317 19.31 3.14 28.87
N ASN A 318 18.17 3.84 28.84
CA ASN A 318 17.03 3.58 29.71
C ASN A 318 16.02 2.61 29.08
N TRP A 319 16.30 2.10 27.86
CA TRP A 319 15.46 1.06 27.28
C TRP A 319 15.49 -0.18 28.17
N PHE A 320 14.32 -0.83 28.27
CA PHE A 320 14.10 -1.96 29.15
C PHE A 320 15.26 -2.91 29.24
N ASN A 321 15.74 -3.14 30.47
CA ASN A 321 16.68 -4.19 30.81
C ASN A 321 17.93 -4.28 29.92
N LEU A 322 18.52 -3.14 29.58
CA LEU A 322 19.90 -3.13 29.06
C LEU A 322 20.90 -3.65 30.12
N SER A 323 20.45 -3.89 31.37
CA SER A 323 21.18 -4.63 32.40
C SER A 323 20.81 -6.13 32.31
N GLY A 324 21.73 -7.01 32.62
CA GLY A 324 21.50 -8.44 32.63
C GLY A 324 21.65 -9.11 31.24
N TRP A 325 20.94 -10.21 31.03
CA TRP A 325 21.09 -11.05 29.84
C TRP A 325 20.59 -10.43 28.53
N LEU A 326 19.66 -9.48 28.60
CA LEU A 326 19.12 -8.82 27.41
C LEU A 326 20.11 -7.92 26.67
N LYS A 327 21.12 -7.38 27.35
CA LYS A 327 22.14 -6.52 26.70
C LYS A 327 22.87 -7.22 25.55
N ASP A 328 22.93 -8.55 25.57
CA ASP A 328 23.58 -9.36 24.54
C ASP A 328 22.59 -10.03 23.58
N SER A 329 21.31 -9.76 23.74
CA SER A 329 20.23 -10.31 22.92
C SER A 329 20.25 -9.82 21.47
N THR A 330 19.55 -10.54 20.60
CA THR A 330 19.31 -10.12 19.21
C THR A 330 18.64 -8.75 19.10
N GLN A 331 17.70 -8.46 19.99
CA GLN A 331 16.99 -7.18 20.06
C GLN A 331 17.92 -6.02 20.36
N ALA A 332 18.85 -6.21 21.26
CA ALA A 332 19.79 -5.16 21.69
C ALA A 332 20.96 -4.98 20.70
N LYS A 333 21.51 -6.08 20.18
CA LYS A 333 22.75 -6.05 19.38
C LYS A 333 22.54 -5.89 17.88
N LEU A 334 21.48 -6.47 17.31
CA LEU A 334 21.31 -6.48 15.86
C LEU A 334 20.42 -5.33 15.40
N GLU A 335 20.99 -4.46 14.60
CA GLU A 335 20.33 -3.27 14.02
C GLU A 335 19.02 -3.63 13.31
N MET A 336 19.04 -4.70 12.52
CA MET A 336 17.92 -5.08 11.65
C MET A 336 16.92 -6.04 12.30
N TYR A 337 17.16 -6.53 13.51
CA TYR A 337 16.28 -7.51 14.14
C TYR A 337 14.86 -6.96 14.37
N ASN A 338 14.75 -5.85 15.09
CA ASN A 338 13.45 -5.24 15.38
C ASN A 338 12.76 -4.69 14.13
N PRO A 339 13.43 -3.96 13.22
CA PRO A 339 12.81 -3.53 11.96
C PRO A 339 12.18 -4.68 11.18
N ILE A 340 12.86 -5.82 11.04
CA ILE A 340 12.34 -6.99 10.33
C ILE A 340 11.15 -7.61 11.07
N VAL A 341 11.28 -7.82 12.38
CA VAL A 341 10.22 -8.46 13.18
C VAL A 341 8.94 -7.62 13.18
N MET A 342 9.06 -6.32 13.35
CA MET A 342 7.92 -5.39 13.33
C MET A 342 7.29 -5.26 11.94
N SER A 343 8.05 -5.45 10.87
CA SER A 343 7.55 -5.36 9.50
C SER A 343 6.75 -6.58 9.03
N LYS A 344 6.65 -7.66 9.80
CA LYS A 344 5.94 -8.89 9.39
C LYS A 344 4.48 -8.64 9.02
N MET A 345 3.79 -7.72 9.72
CA MET A 345 2.41 -7.34 9.41
C MET A 345 2.33 -6.58 8.08
N PHE A 346 3.26 -5.66 7.83
CA PHE A 346 3.35 -4.94 6.56
C PHE A 346 3.68 -5.88 5.40
N LEU A 347 4.61 -6.81 5.60
CA LEU A 347 4.94 -7.83 4.59
C LEU A 347 3.77 -8.78 4.31
N LEU A 348 2.97 -9.13 5.33
CA LEU A 348 1.75 -9.92 5.13
C LEU A 348 0.71 -9.12 4.32
N HIS A 349 0.59 -7.82 4.55
CA HIS A 349 -0.27 -6.93 3.79
C HIS A 349 0.24 -6.76 2.34
N ASP A 350 1.53 -6.53 2.14
CA ASP A 350 2.16 -6.50 0.83
C ASP A 350 1.89 -7.81 0.06
N ALA A 351 2.08 -8.94 0.73
CA ALA A 351 1.80 -10.25 0.15
C ALA A 351 0.32 -10.41 -0.26
N LYS A 352 -0.63 -9.91 0.56
CA LYS A 352 -2.06 -9.90 0.22
C LYS A 352 -2.31 -9.16 -1.10
N ILE A 353 -1.67 -8.02 -1.26
CA ILE A 353 -1.80 -7.18 -2.46
C ILE A 353 -1.14 -7.89 -3.65
N LEU A 354 0.05 -8.46 -3.42
CA LEU A 354 0.92 -9.04 -4.43
C LEU A 354 0.62 -10.52 -4.77
N ASP A 355 -0.36 -11.15 -4.16
CA ASP A 355 -0.66 -12.58 -4.24
C ASP A 355 -1.08 -13.04 -5.64
N LYS A 356 -0.24 -13.85 -6.29
CA LYS A 356 -0.53 -14.47 -7.59
C LYS A 356 -1.45 -15.71 -7.48
N PHE A 357 -1.66 -16.24 -6.27
CA PHE A 357 -2.40 -17.50 -6.08
C PHE A 357 -3.88 -17.30 -5.86
N ASN A 358 -4.30 -16.05 -5.61
CA ASN A 358 -5.69 -15.67 -5.34
C ASN A 358 -6.36 -16.47 -4.21
N SER A 359 -5.59 -16.85 -3.19
CA SER A 359 -6.08 -17.60 -2.03
C SER A 359 -7.06 -16.77 -1.21
N THR A 360 -8.03 -17.42 -0.58
CA THR A 360 -8.98 -16.75 0.33
C THR A 360 -8.37 -16.44 1.69
N HIS A 361 -7.33 -17.19 2.09
CA HIS A 361 -6.65 -17.07 3.37
C HIS A 361 -5.14 -16.91 3.18
N MET A 362 -4.52 -16.15 4.07
CA MET A 362 -3.09 -15.88 4.04
C MET A 362 -2.52 -15.87 5.46
N TYR A 363 -1.35 -16.51 5.62
CA TYR A 363 -0.70 -16.68 6.91
C TYR A 363 0.78 -16.35 6.83
N TRP A 364 1.25 -15.51 7.75
CA TRP A 364 2.68 -15.40 8.01
C TRP A 364 3.20 -16.66 8.67
N ILE A 365 4.35 -17.13 8.22
CA ILE A 365 5.08 -18.24 8.82
C ILE A 365 6.58 -17.92 8.84
N ASP A 366 7.21 -18.02 10.00
CA ASP A 366 8.66 -17.79 10.08
C ASP A 366 9.44 -18.83 9.28
N ALA A 367 10.47 -18.41 8.54
CA ALA A 367 11.32 -19.28 7.73
C ALA A 367 11.96 -20.44 8.55
N GLY A 368 12.18 -20.21 9.85
CA GLY A 368 12.71 -21.20 10.79
C GLY A 368 11.64 -21.95 11.59
N ILE A 369 10.37 -21.93 11.19
CA ILE A 369 9.26 -22.54 11.97
C ILE A 369 9.48 -24.03 12.22
N THR A 370 10.18 -24.74 11.35
CA THR A 370 10.49 -26.17 11.47
C THR A 370 11.44 -26.50 12.61
N ASN A 371 12.05 -25.51 13.26
CA ASN A 371 12.74 -25.71 14.54
C ASN A 371 11.79 -26.10 15.67
N THR A 372 10.51 -25.73 15.59
CA THR A 372 9.53 -25.89 16.67
C THR A 372 8.30 -26.70 16.25
N VAL A 373 8.03 -26.79 14.96
CA VAL A 373 6.85 -27.47 14.39
C VAL A 373 7.32 -28.49 13.37
N HIS A 374 6.96 -29.77 13.59
CA HIS A 374 7.33 -30.84 12.66
C HIS A 374 6.70 -30.59 11.27
N PRO A 375 7.47 -30.69 10.16
CA PRO A 375 6.98 -30.42 8.79
C PRO A 375 5.71 -31.19 8.41
N GLY A 376 5.52 -32.39 8.92
CA GLY A 376 4.32 -33.19 8.65
C GLY A 376 2.97 -32.58 9.11
N TYR A 377 3.01 -31.52 9.94
CA TYR A 377 1.80 -30.76 10.27
C TYR A 377 1.35 -29.81 9.15
N PHE A 378 2.23 -29.55 8.19
CA PHE A 378 1.95 -28.68 7.03
C PHE A 378 1.61 -29.49 5.77
N SER A 379 1.14 -30.75 5.90
CA SER A 379 0.66 -31.48 4.73
C SER A 379 -0.59 -30.81 4.14
N LYS A 380 -0.69 -30.79 2.82
CA LYS A 380 -1.78 -30.16 2.05
C LYS A 380 -3.16 -30.50 2.61
N ASP A 381 -3.42 -31.77 2.89
CA ASP A 381 -4.71 -32.25 3.41
C ASP A 381 -5.06 -31.70 4.81
N LYS A 382 -4.04 -31.55 5.68
CA LYS A 382 -4.25 -31.03 7.03
C LYS A 382 -4.45 -29.53 7.05
N ILE A 383 -3.75 -28.80 6.17
CA ILE A 383 -3.81 -27.35 6.06
C ILE A 383 -5.15 -26.91 5.49
N ASN A 384 -5.61 -27.51 4.36
CA ASN A 384 -6.83 -27.12 3.69
C ASN A 384 -8.08 -27.32 4.58
N LEU A 385 -8.16 -28.48 5.27
CA LEU A 385 -9.28 -28.78 6.14
C LEU A 385 -9.36 -27.89 7.39
N LYS A 386 -8.23 -27.44 7.93
CA LYS A 386 -8.20 -26.74 9.21
C LYS A 386 -8.13 -25.22 9.08
N LEU A 387 -7.33 -24.70 8.16
CA LEU A 387 -7.09 -23.26 8.12
C LEU A 387 -8.20 -22.48 7.43
N ASN A 388 -8.77 -23.00 6.35
CA ASN A 388 -9.85 -22.30 5.64
C ASN A 388 -11.22 -22.41 6.34
N ASN A 389 -11.49 -23.54 7.01
CA ASN A 389 -12.78 -23.78 7.64
C ASN A 389 -12.85 -23.35 9.11
N LEU A 390 -11.72 -23.30 9.82
CA LEU A 390 -11.68 -22.98 11.26
C LEU A 390 -11.34 -21.52 11.55
N PHE A 391 -10.61 -20.85 10.66
CA PHE A 391 -10.12 -19.50 10.90
C PHE A 391 -10.84 -18.47 10.02
N ASN A 392 -12.10 -18.18 10.35
CA ASN A 392 -12.89 -17.12 9.71
C ASN A 392 -12.56 -15.70 10.23
N LYS A 393 -11.59 -15.60 11.14
CA LYS A 393 -11.05 -14.37 11.72
C LYS A 393 -9.55 -14.35 11.63
N PHE A 394 -8.96 -13.16 11.75
CA PHE A 394 -7.52 -13.08 11.93
C PHE A 394 -7.10 -13.74 13.24
N SER A 395 -6.08 -14.58 13.18
CA SER A 395 -5.70 -15.48 14.26
C SER A 395 -4.21 -15.41 14.55
N PHE A 396 -3.88 -15.45 15.83
CA PHE A 396 -2.50 -15.59 16.32
C PHE A 396 -2.38 -16.90 17.12
N ILE A 397 -1.20 -17.51 17.08
CA ILE A 397 -0.86 -18.52 18.08
C ILE A 397 -0.49 -17.78 19.37
N CYS A 398 -1.27 -18.00 20.42
CA CYS A 398 -1.05 -17.39 21.71
C CYS A 398 -0.76 -18.46 22.76
N PHE A 399 -0.06 -18.08 23.83
CA PHE A 399 0.09 -18.89 25.03
C PHE A 399 -0.35 -18.11 26.26
N PRO A 400 -0.84 -18.83 27.30
CA PRO A 400 -1.24 -18.20 28.55
C PRO A 400 -0.08 -17.48 29.20
N TYR A 401 -0.35 -16.32 29.74
CA TYR A 401 0.60 -15.46 30.35
C TYR A 401 0.30 -15.30 31.85
N LYS A 402 1.32 -15.42 32.67
CA LYS A 402 1.22 -15.16 34.11
C LYS A 402 2.20 -14.06 34.47
N ALA A 403 1.70 -13.03 35.12
CA ALA A 403 2.44 -11.82 35.48
C ALA A 403 3.69 -12.03 36.39
N GLN A 404 3.96 -13.25 36.78
CA GLN A 404 5.10 -13.61 37.63
C GLN A 404 6.35 -14.06 36.87
N ASN A 405 6.25 -14.25 35.56
CA ASN A 405 7.36 -14.76 34.75
C ASN A 405 7.84 -13.67 33.79
N GLU A 406 9.10 -13.34 33.85
CA GLU A 406 9.77 -12.53 32.83
C GLU A 406 9.73 -13.25 31.48
N ILE A 407 9.18 -12.62 30.44
CA ILE A 407 9.32 -13.09 29.07
C ILE A 407 10.25 -12.16 28.34
N HIS A 408 11.41 -12.69 27.92
CA HIS A 408 12.39 -11.97 27.13
C HIS A 408 12.82 -10.62 27.71
N GLY A 409 12.83 -10.51 29.05
CA GLY A 409 13.31 -9.33 29.75
C GLY A 409 12.32 -8.18 29.89
N PHE A 410 11.07 -8.37 29.56
CA PHE A 410 10.03 -7.38 29.81
C PHE A 410 9.43 -7.57 31.20
N GLU A 411 9.39 -6.50 31.98
CA GLU A 411 8.65 -6.45 33.22
C GLU A 411 7.14 -6.41 32.94
N PHE A 412 6.42 -7.34 33.52
CA PHE A 412 5.01 -7.57 33.26
C PHE A 412 4.07 -6.45 33.68
N ASN A 413 4.36 -5.82 34.80
CA ASN A 413 3.55 -4.70 35.28
C ASN A 413 3.47 -3.58 34.25
N LYS A 414 4.55 -3.34 33.50
CA LYS A 414 4.56 -2.31 32.45
C LYS A 414 3.78 -2.71 31.21
N ILE A 415 3.69 -3.99 30.88
CA ILE A 415 2.83 -4.46 29.79
C ILE A 415 1.35 -4.26 30.16
N ASN A 416 0.98 -4.55 31.41
CA ASN A 416 -0.37 -4.30 31.88
C ASN A 416 -0.71 -2.81 31.98
N GLU A 417 0.24 -1.98 32.42
CA GLU A 417 0.11 -0.51 32.40
C GLU A 417 -0.12 0.01 30.99
N PHE A 418 0.70 -0.44 30.02
CA PHE A 418 0.57 -0.06 28.64
C PHE A 418 -0.74 -0.54 28.00
N ALA A 419 -1.17 -1.77 28.31
CA ALA A 419 -2.42 -2.33 27.83
C ALA A 419 -3.67 -1.81 28.57
N GLU A 420 -3.49 -0.98 29.62
CA GLU A 420 -4.55 -0.50 30.52
C GLU A 420 -5.45 -1.63 31.06
N SER A 421 -4.95 -2.85 31.07
CA SER A 421 -5.68 -4.05 31.47
C SER A 421 -4.74 -5.21 31.76
N GLU A 422 -5.27 -6.24 32.47
CA GLU A 422 -4.52 -7.48 32.69
C GLU A 422 -4.30 -8.25 31.37
N VAL A 423 -3.06 -8.38 30.95
CA VAL A 423 -2.67 -9.21 29.79
C VAL A 423 -2.67 -10.68 30.18
N LYS A 424 -3.57 -11.46 29.58
CA LYS A 424 -3.76 -12.91 29.87
C LYS A 424 -3.12 -13.82 28.82
N LEU A 425 -2.88 -13.31 27.63
CA LEU A 425 -2.34 -14.06 26.50
C LEU A 425 -1.24 -13.27 25.81
N VAL A 426 -0.18 -13.95 25.40
CA VAL A 426 0.89 -13.36 24.56
C VAL A 426 0.94 -14.06 23.22
N GLY A 427 0.87 -13.28 22.13
CA GLY A 427 0.95 -13.77 20.77
C GLY A 427 2.38 -14.15 20.37
N ARG A 428 2.52 -15.25 19.62
CA ARG A 428 3.78 -15.61 18.97
C ARG A 428 3.82 -15.06 17.54
N GLY A 429 4.81 -14.24 17.25
CA GLY A 429 5.02 -13.66 15.91
C GLY A 429 5.52 -14.63 14.84
N GLY A 430 5.63 -15.93 15.15
CA GLY A 430 6.11 -16.95 14.20
C GLY A 430 5.02 -17.53 13.29
N PHE A 431 3.74 -17.38 13.65
CA PHE A 431 2.61 -17.79 12.85
C PHE A 431 1.36 -16.97 13.19
N PHE A 432 0.80 -16.29 12.21
CA PHE A 432 -0.44 -15.55 12.33
C PHE A 432 -1.06 -15.29 10.94
N GLY A 433 -2.36 -15.05 10.87
CA GLY A 433 -3.05 -14.75 9.62
C GLY A 433 -4.53 -15.09 9.68
N GLY A 434 -5.17 -15.19 8.52
CA GLY A 434 -6.60 -15.45 8.37
C GLY A 434 -7.15 -15.08 7.00
N PRO A 435 -8.45 -14.79 6.90
CA PRO A 435 -9.05 -14.35 5.66
C PRO A 435 -8.38 -13.09 5.11
N LYS A 436 -8.11 -13.05 3.82
CA LYS A 436 -7.48 -11.87 3.17
C LYS A 436 -8.31 -10.60 3.36
N SER A 437 -9.63 -10.72 3.49
CA SER A 437 -10.53 -9.58 3.70
C SER A 437 -10.24 -8.77 4.96
N VAL A 438 -9.68 -9.38 6.00
CA VAL A 438 -9.43 -8.70 7.29
C VAL A 438 -7.97 -8.23 7.46
N ILE A 439 -7.06 -8.61 6.55
CA ILE A 439 -5.63 -8.25 6.67
C ILE A 439 -5.42 -6.74 6.50
N GLY A 440 -6.20 -6.08 5.63
CA GLY A 440 -6.11 -4.63 5.42
C GLY A 440 -6.46 -3.84 6.68
N ASP A 441 -7.60 -4.13 7.27
CA ASP A 441 -8.07 -3.44 8.49
C ASP A 441 -7.09 -3.63 9.64
N LEU A 442 -6.54 -4.85 9.76
CA LEU A 442 -5.53 -5.13 10.77
C LEU A 442 -4.22 -4.38 10.50
N ASN A 443 -3.80 -4.24 9.24
CA ASN A 443 -2.61 -3.48 8.88
C ASN A 443 -2.77 -2.00 9.27
N VAL A 444 -3.91 -1.40 9.00
CA VAL A 444 -4.23 -0.03 9.40
C VAL A 444 -4.21 0.12 10.94
N THR A 445 -4.84 -0.81 11.66
CA THR A 445 -4.84 -0.81 13.11
C THR A 445 -3.42 -0.94 13.67
N TYR A 446 -2.61 -1.83 13.11
CA TYR A 446 -1.22 -2.03 13.53
C TYR A 446 -0.37 -0.77 13.28
N TYR A 447 -0.55 -0.13 12.12
CA TYR A 447 0.12 1.12 11.79
C TYR A 447 -0.22 2.24 12.78
N SER A 448 -1.52 2.43 13.07
CA SER A 448 -1.97 3.43 14.06
C SER A 448 -1.36 3.18 15.43
N LEU A 449 -1.34 1.94 15.90
CA LEU A 449 -0.73 1.60 17.19
C LEU A 449 0.77 1.89 17.23
N LEU A 450 1.49 1.76 16.09
CA LEU A 450 2.92 2.11 16.04
C LEU A 450 3.19 3.61 16.06
N ILE A 451 2.25 4.43 15.56
CA ILE A 451 2.36 5.89 15.63
C ILE A 451 2.09 6.37 17.06
N ASP A 452 1.10 5.77 17.74
CA ASP A 452 0.66 6.19 19.08
C ASP A 452 1.62 5.74 20.20
N THR A 453 2.58 4.86 19.92
CA THR A 453 3.55 4.31 20.89
C THR A 453 4.97 4.81 20.66
#